data_89bd6bdafd36125829b0a77f991a9ac6
#
_entry.id   89bd6bdafd36125829b0a77f991a9ac6
#
_cell.length_a   1.000
_cell.length_b   1.000
_cell.length_c   1.000
_cell.angle_alpha   90.00
_cell.angle_beta   90.00
_cell.angle_gamma   90.00
#
_symmetry.space_group_name_H-M   'P 1'
#
loop_
_entity.id
_entity.type
_entity.pdbx_description
1 polymer ?
#
loop_
_entity_poly.entity_id
_entity_poly.type
_entity_poly.pdbx_seq_one_letter_code
_entity_poly.pdbx_strand_id
1 'polypeptide(L)'
;MSGATDHTGIRPGETTAFLTDSTLCIGCKACEVACKEWNGIEADGFDFTGFSYDNTAALGHSTWRHVKFVEGTPQPGIGGNAAEQLSWEFSSDVCKHCEVAGCLEACPTGALVRTEFGGVFLQPDVCNG
;
A
#
# COMPACT_ATOMS: atom_id res chain seq x y z
N MET A 1 0.06 -35.74 -8.82
CA MET A 1 -0.81 -34.66 -8.36
C MET A 1 -0.89 -33.60 -9.45
N SER A 2 -2.00 -33.52 -10.10
CA SER A 2 -2.25 -32.43 -11.05
C SER A 2 -2.41 -31.17 -10.23
N GLY A 3 -1.40 -30.30 -10.24
CA GLY A 3 -1.55 -28.99 -9.70
C GLY A 3 -2.68 -28.30 -10.43
N ALA A 4 -3.73 -27.93 -9.71
CA ALA A 4 -4.73 -27.03 -10.25
C ALA A 4 -3.96 -25.80 -10.73
N THR A 5 -3.92 -25.59 -12.04
CA THR A 5 -3.46 -24.35 -12.61
C THR A 5 -4.49 -23.32 -12.20
N ASP A 6 -4.25 -22.66 -11.09
CA ASP A 6 -4.99 -21.48 -10.74
C ASP A 6 -4.92 -20.52 -11.93
N HIS A 7 -6.05 -19.93 -12.28
CA HIS A 7 -6.17 -18.99 -13.38
C HIS A 7 -5.26 -17.75 -13.23
N THR A 8 -4.66 -17.59 -12.05
CA THR A 8 -3.69 -16.52 -11.76
C THR A 8 -2.28 -16.83 -12.26
N GLY A 9 -1.96 -18.08 -12.58
CA GLY A 9 -0.61 -18.52 -12.94
C GLY A 9 0.42 -18.48 -11.81
N ILE A 10 -0.03 -18.19 -10.60
CA ILE A 10 0.83 -18.12 -9.39
C ILE A 10 0.99 -19.52 -8.82
N ARG A 11 2.22 -19.91 -8.52
CA ARG A 11 2.52 -21.20 -7.91
C ARG A 11 2.76 -21.06 -6.40
N PRO A 12 2.35 -22.03 -5.59
CA PRO A 12 2.73 -22.05 -4.18
C PRO A 12 4.25 -21.94 -4.02
N GLY A 13 4.68 -21.02 -3.16
CA GLY A 13 6.10 -20.74 -2.92
C GLY A 13 6.70 -19.65 -3.82
N GLU A 14 5.98 -19.18 -4.83
CA GLU A 14 6.40 -18.00 -5.61
C GLU A 14 5.99 -16.72 -4.89
N THR A 15 6.94 -15.81 -4.75
CA THR A 15 6.66 -14.45 -4.23
C THR A 15 6.14 -13.59 -5.35
N THR A 16 4.99 -12.97 -5.14
CA THR A 16 4.36 -12.07 -6.11
C THR A 16 4.29 -10.66 -5.56
N ALA A 17 4.29 -9.68 -6.46
CA ALA A 17 4.17 -8.26 -6.11
C ALA A 17 3.35 -7.51 -7.15
N PHE A 18 2.84 -6.36 -6.75
CA PHE A 18 2.21 -5.42 -7.67
C PHE A 18 3.24 -4.41 -8.16
N LEU A 19 3.39 -4.31 -9.47
CA LEU A 19 4.15 -3.22 -10.07
C LEU A 19 3.23 -2.00 -10.20
N THR A 20 3.64 -0.89 -9.59
CA THR A 20 2.94 0.38 -9.71
C THR A 20 3.78 1.35 -10.55
N ASP A 21 3.22 1.81 -11.65
CA ASP A 21 3.85 2.83 -12.49
C ASP A 21 3.31 4.21 -12.10
N SER A 22 4.12 4.99 -11.38
CA SER A 22 3.76 6.33 -10.92
C SER A 22 3.56 7.33 -12.07
N THR A 23 4.12 7.07 -13.24
CA THR A 23 3.93 7.94 -14.42
C THR A 23 2.55 7.83 -15.01
N LEU A 24 1.86 6.71 -14.79
CA LEU A 24 0.51 6.44 -15.27
C LEU A 24 -0.56 6.63 -14.20
N CYS A 25 -0.17 6.74 -12.94
CA CYS A 25 -1.08 6.90 -11.83
C CYS A 25 -1.79 8.26 -11.89
N ILE A 26 -3.11 8.25 -11.81
CA ILE A 26 -3.94 9.47 -11.80
C ILE A 26 -4.51 9.78 -10.41
N GLY A 27 -4.15 9.01 -9.37
CA GLY A 27 -4.61 9.24 -8.02
C GLY A 27 -6.10 8.95 -7.77
N CYS A 28 -6.73 8.10 -8.58
CA CYS A 28 -8.17 7.83 -8.49
C CYS A 28 -8.59 7.01 -7.27
N LYS A 29 -7.64 6.43 -6.53
CA LYS A 29 -7.85 5.59 -5.33
C LYS A 29 -8.66 4.31 -5.54
N ALA A 30 -8.93 3.91 -6.77
CA ALA A 30 -9.61 2.65 -7.07
C ALA A 30 -8.86 1.43 -6.49
N CYS A 31 -7.54 1.50 -6.42
CA CYS A 31 -6.70 0.46 -5.82
C CYS A 31 -6.90 0.34 -4.30
N GLU A 32 -7.17 1.44 -3.59
CA GLU A 32 -7.50 1.43 -2.16
C GLU A 32 -8.85 0.74 -1.92
N VAL A 33 -9.85 1.14 -2.70
CA VAL A 33 -11.20 0.55 -2.62
C VAL A 33 -11.16 -0.95 -2.94
N ALA A 34 -10.47 -1.33 -4.00
CA ALA A 34 -10.32 -2.74 -4.38
C ALA A 34 -9.64 -3.57 -3.29
N CYS A 35 -8.62 -3.00 -2.63
CA CYS A 35 -7.92 -3.67 -1.52
C CYS A 35 -8.86 -3.88 -0.32
N LYS A 36 -9.64 -2.87 0.04
CA LYS A 36 -10.60 -2.97 1.15
C LYS A 36 -11.71 -3.98 0.84
N GLU A 37 -12.28 -3.94 -0.35
CA GLU A 37 -13.31 -4.90 -0.79
C GLU A 37 -12.79 -6.34 -0.79
N TRP A 38 -11.62 -6.57 -1.38
CA TRP A 38 -11.03 -7.90 -1.44
C TRP A 38 -10.74 -8.50 -0.06
N ASN A 39 -10.27 -7.67 0.87
CA ASN A 39 -9.86 -8.11 2.21
C ASN A 39 -10.97 -7.95 3.26
N GLY A 40 -12.13 -7.47 2.90
CA GLY A 40 -13.24 -7.25 3.85
C GLY A 40 -12.94 -6.20 4.91
N ILE A 41 -12.15 -5.19 4.57
CA ILE A 41 -11.78 -4.11 5.50
C ILE A 41 -12.79 -2.98 5.38
N GLU A 42 -13.30 -2.52 6.51
CA GLU A 42 -14.27 -1.43 6.55
C GLU A 42 -13.67 -0.09 6.10
N ALA A 43 -14.53 0.81 5.66
CA ALA A 43 -14.14 2.18 5.34
C ALA A 43 -13.75 2.97 6.60
N ASP A 44 -12.81 3.91 6.46
CA ASP A 44 -12.31 4.73 7.57
C ASP A 44 -13.29 5.83 8.03
N GLY A 45 -14.51 5.87 7.46
CA GLY A 45 -15.51 6.87 7.77
C GLY A 45 -15.54 8.04 6.78
N PHE A 46 -16.36 9.02 7.10
CA PHE A 46 -16.59 10.20 6.26
C PHE A 46 -16.09 11.50 6.92
N ASP A 47 -15.04 11.41 7.70
CA ASP A 47 -14.51 12.59 8.38
C ASP A 47 -13.73 13.48 7.41
N PHE A 48 -14.04 14.75 7.43
CA PHE A 48 -13.28 15.77 6.71
C PHE A 48 -12.19 16.32 7.63
N THR A 49 -11.00 15.73 7.55
CA THR A 49 -9.90 16.06 8.47
C THR A 49 -9.13 17.32 8.09
N GLY A 50 -9.12 17.69 6.82
CA GLY A 50 -8.34 18.81 6.30
C GLY A 50 -6.83 18.59 6.25
N PHE A 51 -6.33 17.42 6.66
CA PHE A 51 -4.88 17.12 6.69
C PHE A 51 -4.37 16.37 5.47
N SER A 52 -5.25 15.89 4.62
CA SER A 52 -4.91 15.11 3.43
C SER A 52 -5.89 15.41 2.32
N TYR A 53 -5.57 15.00 1.12
CA TYR A 53 -6.48 15.01 -0.03
C TYR A 53 -7.60 13.97 0.10
N ASP A 54 -7.60 13.18 1.15
CA ASP A 54 -8.59 12.16 1.43
C ASP A 54 -8.74 11.89 2.95
N ASN A 55 -9.65 10.99 3.31
CA ASN A 55 -9.85 10.56 4.69
C ASN A 55 -8.77 9.57 5.19
N THR A 56 -7.99 9.03 4.28
CA THR A 56 -6.94 8.06 4.59
C THR A 56 -5.59 8.75 4.64
N ALA A 57 -5.09 9.02 5.82
CA ALA A 57 -3.84 9.77 5.99
C ALA A 57 -2.58 8.91 5.77
N ALA A 58 -2.63 7.61 6.10
CA ALA A 58 -1.48 6.72 6.06
C ALA A 58 -1.90 5.25 6.02
N LEU A 59 -0.93 4.37 5.76
CA LEU A 59 -1.09 2.94 5.96
C LEU A 59 -1.28 2.61 7.44
N GLY A 60 -2.13 1.64 7.72
CA GLY A 60 -2.46 1.19 9.07
C GLY A 60 -3.15 -0.16 9.07
N HIS A 61 -3.69 -0.55 10.23
CA HIS A 61 -4.40 -1.81 10.38
C HIS A 61 -5.70 -1.90 9.56
N SER A 62 -6.32 -0.76 9.28
CA SER A 62 -7.55 -0.66 8.49
C SER A 62 -7.33 -0.17 7.06
N THR A 63 -6.13 0.21 6.70
CA THR A 63 -5.77 0.71 5.37
C THR A 63 -4.45 0.12 4.94
N TRP A 64 -4.51 -0.90 4.07
CA TRP A 64 -3.33 -1.65 3.63
C TRP A 64 -2.73 -1.12 2.33
N ARG A 65 -3.48 -0.30 1.61
CA ARG A 65 -3.03 0.41 0.42
C ARG A 65 -3.47 1.87 0.50
N HIS A 66 -2.55 2.75 0.24
CA HIS A 66 -2.76 4.19 0.31
C HIS A 66 -2.15 4.89 -0.89
N VAL A 67 -2.91 5.79 -1.52
CA VAL A 67 -2.39 6.63 -2.60
C VAL A 67 -1.86 7.93 -1.98
N LYS A 68 -0.55 8.09 -2.03
CA LYS A 68 0.13 9.31 -1.59
C LYS A 68 0.07 10.36 -2.69
N PHE A 69 -0.24 11.56 -2.29
CA PHE A 69 -0.12 12.77 -3.11
C PHE A 69 1.16 13.48 -2.71
N VAL A 70 2.15 13.48 -3.60
CA VAL A 70 3.45 14.08 -3.35
C VAL A 70 3.58 15.35 -4.18
N GLU A 71 3.74 16.48 -3.50
CA GLU A 71 4.03 17.76 -4.13
C GLU A 71 5.55 18.01 -4.06
N GLY A 72 6.17 18.06 -5.22
CA GLY A 72 7.59 18.35 -5.33
C GLY A 72 7.81 19.87 -5.47
N THR A 73 8.66 20.43 -4.61
CA THR A 73 9.20 21.78 -4.81
C THR A 73 10.41 21.71 -5.73
N PRO A 74 10.55 22.62 -6.70
CA PRO A 74 11.73 22.66 -7.57
C PRO A 74 13.00 22.80 -6.73
N GLN A 75 13.94 21.88 -6.93
CA GLN A 75 15.27 22.00 -6.31
C GLN A 75 16.07 23.07 -7.06
N PRO A 76 16.59 24.11 -6.38
CA PRO A 76 17.48 25.08 -7.02
C PRO A 76 18.75 24.38 -7.51
N GLY A 77 19.00 24.44 -8.80
CA GLY A 77 20.27 23.99 -9.39
C GLY A 77 20.22 22.77 -10.30
N ILE A 78 19.09 22.11 -10.48
CA ILE A 78 18.94 21.02 -11.45
C ILE A 78 18.02 21.48 -12.59
N GLY A 79 18.62 21.95 -13.70
CA GLY A 79 17.98 22.00 -15.01
C GLY A 79 16.93 23.09 -15.24
N GLY A 80 17.28 24.36 -15.13
CA GLY A 80 16.47 25.44 -15.68
C GLY A 80 15.48 26.10 -14.70
N ASN A 81 15.06 27.26 -15.02
CA ASN A 81 14.24 28.24 -14.29
C ASN A 81 13.33 27.69 -13.20
N ALA A 82 13.62 28.04 -11.96
CA ALA A 82 12.98 27.57 -10.72
C ALA A 82 11.45 27.86 -10.61
N ALA A 83 10.86 28.49 -11.61
CA ALA A 83 9.46 28.93 -11.56
C ALA A 83 8.45 27.98 -12.22
N GLU A 84 8.89 26.89 -12.86
CA GLU A 84 8.01 26.14 -13.77
C GLU A 84 7.84 24.64 -13.47
N GLN A 85 8.37 24.12 -12.38
CA GLN A 85 8.25 22.68 -12.12
C GLN A 85 7.69 22.37 -10.72
N LEU A 86 6.45 22.71 -10.51
CA LEU A 86 5.64 22.00 -9.53
C LEU A 86 5.40 20.58 -10.09
N SER A 87 6.05 19.59 -9.52
CA SER A 87 5.75 18.20 -9.85
C SER A 87 4.73 17.67 -8.84
N TRP A 88 3.66 17.13 -9.35
CA TRP A 88 2.69 16.37 -8.55
C TRP A 88 2.82 14.92 -8.96
N GLU A 89 3.09 14.09 -7.97
CA GLU A 89 3.20 12.66 -8.17
C GLU A 89 2.20 11.93 -7.29
N PHE A 90 1.63 10.88 -7.85
CA PHE A 90 0.77 9.97 -7.13
C PHE A 90 1.49 8.64 -6.97
N SER A 91 1.53 8.13 -5.77
CA SER A 91 2.17 6.84 -5.48
C SER A 91 1.22 5.94 -4.72
N SER A 92 0.90 4.81 -5.32
CA SER A 92 0.16 3.76 -4.61
C SER A 92 1.13 3.00 -3.69
N ASP A 93 1.06 3.31 -2.40
CA ASP A 93 1.93 2.75 -1.38
C ASP A 93 1.28 1.57 -0.68
N VAL A 94 2.05 0.53 -0.45
CA VAL A 94 1.62 -0.70 0.22
C VAL A 94 2.74 -1.22 1.10
N CYS A 95 2.42 -2.18 1.96
CA CYS A 95 3.41 -2.99 2.65
C CYS A 95 4.39 -3.61 1.66
N LYS A 96 5.69 -3.57 1.97
CA LYS A 96 6.74 -4.11 1.11
C LYS A 96 6.98 -5.61 1.34
N HIS A 97 6.30 -6.23 2.31
CA HIS A 97 6.44 -7.63 2.67
C HIS A 97 7.90 -8.04 2.85
N CYS A 98 8.63 -7.26 3.65
CA CYS A 98 10.07 -7.41 3.86
C CYS A 98 10.46 -8.87 4.17
N GLU A 99 11.56 -9.33 3.61
CA GLU A 99 12.09 -10.66 3.88
C GLU A 99 12.45 -10.82 5.37
N VAL A 100 13.15 -9.82 5.92
CA VAL A 100 13.39 -9.69 7.36
C VAL A 100 12.47 -8.58 7.86
N ALA A 101 11.30 -8.96 8.36
CA ALA A 101 10.26 -8.03 8.74
C ALA A 101 10.35 -7.67 10.22
N GLY A 102 10.89 -6.49 10.53
CA GLY A 102 10.99 -5.99 11.90
C GLY A 102 9.62 -5.82 12.57
N CYS A 103 8.59 -5.49 11.82
CA CYS A 103 7.22 -5.39 12.33
C CYS A 103 6.67 -6.73 12.83
N LEU A 104 7.02 -7.81 12.15
CA LEU A 104 6.59 -9.16 12.51
C LEU A 104 7.29 -9.62 13.81
N GLU A 105 8.56 -9.28 13.97
CA GLU A 105 9.32 -9.58 15.17
C GLU A 105 8.91 -8.72 16.37
N ALA A 106 8.55 -7.46 16.12
CA ALA A 106 8.18 -6.50 17.16
C ALA A 106 6.74 -6.62 17.63
N CYS A 107 5.86 -7.31 16.90
CA CYS A 107 4.45 -7.38 17.24
C CYS A 107 4.20 -8.15 18.54
N PRO A 108 3.70 -7.51 19.62
CA PRO A 108 3.55 -8.16 20.92
C PRO A 108 2.41 -9.16 20.96
N THR A 109 1.39 -9.01 20.09
CA THR A 109 0.23 -9.88 20.04
C THR A 109 0.38 -11.03 19.04
N GLY A 110 1.41 -11.02 18.21
CA GLY A 110 1.57 -11.97 17.12
C GLY A 110 0.53 -11.82 16.02
N ALA A 111 -0.04 -10.63 15.86
CA ALA A 111 -1.05 -10.34 14.84
C ALA A 111 -0.49 -10.41 13.41
N LEU A 112 0.80 -10.21 13.25
CA LEU A 112 1.48 -10.30 11.96
C LEU A 112 2.02 -11.71 11.74
N VAL A 113 1.65 -12.31 10.64
CA VAL A 113 2.09 -13.66 10.25
C VAL A 113 2.62 -13.65 8.82
N ARG A 114 3.52 -14.59 8.53
CA ARG A 114 4.01 -14.80 7.17
C ARG A 114 3.23 -15.91 6.50
N THR A 115 2.77 -15.64 5.29
CA THR A 115 2.05 -16.61 4.47
C THR A 115 3.01 -17.54 3.72
N GLU A 116 2.48 -18.64 3.18
CA GLU A 116 3.23 -19.58 2.33
C GLU A 116 3.75 -18.95 1.04
N PHE A 117 3.20 -17.82 0.64
CA PHE A 117 3.65 -17.05 -0.54
C PHE A 117 4.69 -15.97 -0.19
N GLY A 118 5.19 -15.96 1.04
CA GLY A 118 6.17 -14.99 1.52
C GLY A 118 5.59 -13.63 1.89
N GLY A 119 4.29 -13.46 1.79
CA GLY A 119 3.60 -12.23 2.19
C GLY A 119 3.49 -12.09 3.71
N VAL A 120 3.45 -10.86 4.19
CA VAL A 120 3.12 -10.54 5.59
C VAL A 120 1.63 -10.21 5.67
N PHE A 121 0.91 -10.90 6.51
CA PHE A 121 -0.53 -10.74 6.71
C PHE A 121 -0.81 -10.26 8.13
N LEU A 122 -1.73 -9.32 8.24
CA LEU A 122 -2.22 -8.81 9.52
C LEU A 122 -3.53 -9.49 9.90
N GLN A 123 -3.59 -10.03 11.10
CA GLN A 123 -4.82 -10.57 11.69
C GLN A 123 -5.51 -9.49 12.52
N PRO A 124 -6.62 -8.91 12.04
CA PRO A 124 -7.28 -7.79 12.75
C PRO A 124 -7.81 -8.17 14.12
N ASP A 125 -8.26 -9.43 14.30
CA ASP A 125 -8.89 -9.92 15.52
C ASP A 125 -7.96 -9.86 16.75
N VAL A 126 -6.65 -9.95 16.52
CA VAL A 126 -5.64 -9.97 17.59
C VAL A 126 -4.75 -8.72 17.58
N CYS A 127 -5.03 -7.79 16.68
CA CYS A 127 -4.31 -6.53 16.57
C CYS A 127 -4.78 -5.54 17.64
N ASN A 128 -3.85 -4.88 18.30
CA ASN A 128 -4.14 -3.82 19.28
C ASN A 128 -4.16 -2.40 18.67
N GLY A 129 -3.87 -2.29 17.38
CA GLY A 129 -3.80 -1.01 16.69
C GLY A 129 -2.44 -0.36 16.69
#